data_252405ce07f757f3c5f4d242576bd889
#
_entry.id   252405ce07f757f3c5f4d242576bd889
#
_cell.length_a   1.000
_cell.length_b   1.000
_cell.length_c   1.000
_cell.angle_alpha   90.00
_cell.angle_beta   90.00
_cell.angle_gamma   90.00
#
_symmetry.space_group_name_H-M   'P 1'
#
loop_
_entity.id
_entity.type
_entity.pdbx_description
1 polymer ?
#
loop_
_entity_poly.entity_id
_entity_poly.type
_entity_poly.pdbx_seq_one_letter_code
_entity_poly.pdbx_strand_id
1 'polypeptide(L)'
;MKTSHMRRGRVNRSFLLFASALSLLFAACSERKPSDVLEPSKLEAVLYDYHLVQSIINDMPSSERYKKDLFFDYVYDKHKVTQAELDSSLVYYARYPKELSEIYASLSERIARDIQRIEESEMPEVKREPISVSGDSVDLWYDARVIQLMSSPLSSRYAFTIPADTNFKSGDHIEWGGEAILLNTVSDSLRNYLYLSLTVAYANDSVQVADTLMYASGNYHLSVVDTTDVQVKSIKGAAYLKGYEASHNVLMVHPYLLRKHKKD
;
A
#
# COMPACT_ATOMS: atom_id res chain seq x y z
N MET A 1 -18.24 51.82 -69.27
CA MET A 1 -17.64 50.49 -69.10
C MET A 1 -16.14 50.69 -68.79
N LYS A 2 -15.71 50.46 -67.56
CA LYS A 2 -14.32 50.56 -67.15
C LYS A 2 -13.86 49.16 -66.71
N THR A 3 -13.02 48.55 -67.54
CA THR A 3 -12.42 47.25 -67.28
C THR A 3 -11.18 47.46 -66.39
N SER A 4 -11.18 46.90 -65.15
CA SER A 4 -10.07 46.91 -64.26
C SER A 4 -9.09 45.77 -64.59
N HIS A 5 -7.90 46.10 -65.07
CA HIS A 5 -6.83 45.16 -65.23
C HIS A 5 -6.22 44.74 -63.86
N MET A 6 -6.43 43.47 -63.52
CA MET A 6 -5.84 42.83 -62.36
C MET A 6 -4.37 42.49 -62.66
N ARG A 7 -3.44 43.24 -62.07
CA ARG A 7 -1.98 42.98 -62.16
C ARG A 7 -1.68 41.71 -61.39
N ARG A 8 -1.41 40.60 -62.08
CA ARG A 8 -0.79 39.40 -61.50
C ARG A 8 0.68 39.76 -61.13
N GLY A 9 0.91 39.88 -59.79
CA GLY A 9 2.27 40.04 -59.28
C GLY A 9 3.09 38.76 -59.57
N ARG A 10 4.16 38.91 -60.31
CA ARG A 10 5.18 37.84 -60.47
C ARG A 10 5.83 37.64 -59.10
N VAL A 11 5.47 36.53 -58.42
CA VAL A 11 6.16 36.06 -57.21
C VAL A 11 7.60 35.71 -57.67
N ASN A 12 8.58 36.40 -57.14
CA ASN A 12 10.00 36.19 -57.49
C ASN A 12 10.39 34.75 -57.11
N ARG A 13 10.86 33.97 -58.09
CA ARG A 13 11.32 32.59 -57.88
C ARG A 13 12.38 32.49 -56.76
N SER A 14 13.21 33.54 -56.65
CA SER A 14 14.20 33.63 -55.57
C SER A 14 13.58 33.75 -54.19
N PHE A 15 12.41 34.42 -54.06
CA PHE A 15 11.68 34.55 -52.77
C PHE A 15 11.05 33.21 -52.36
N LEU A 16 10.52 32.43 -53.32
CA LEU A 16 10.01 31.10 -53.07
C LEU A 16 11.09 30.10 -52.65
N LEU A 17 12.28 30.19 -53.28
CA LEU A 17 13.45 29.37 -52.93
C LEU A 17 13.99 29.75 -51.54
N PHE A 18 14.00 31.01 -51.19
CA PHE A 18 14.42 31.49 -49.86
C PHE A 18 13.43 31.09 -48.76
N ALA A 19 12.14 31.21 -49.03
CA ALA A 19 11.09 30.76 -48.11
C ALA A 19 11.09 29.23 -47.90
N SER A 20 11.35 28.45 -48.96
CA SER A 20 11.52 27.00 -48.89
C SER A 20 12.77 26.56 -48.12
N ALA A 21 13.90 27.25 -48.30
CA ALA A 21 15.14 27.01 -47.57
C ALA A 21 14.99 27.36 -46.08
N LEU A 22 14.27 28.44 -45.76
CA LEU A 22 14.00 28.86 -44.38
C LEU A 22 13.05 27.89 -43.65
N SER A 23 12.05 27.32 -44.32
CA SER A 23 11.16 26.30 -43.74
C SER A 23 11.87 24.97 -43.49
N LEU A 24 12.88 24.59 -44.26
CA LEU A 24 13.71 23.41 -44.03
C LEU A 24 14.63 23.56 -42.80
N LEU A 25 15.05 24.78 -42.46
CA LEU A 25 15.84 25.06 -41.26
C LEU A 25 15.04 24.91 -39.98
N PHE A 26 13.72 25.19 -39.98
CA PHE A 26 12.86 25.00 -38.84
C PHE A 26 12.47 23.53 -38.61
N ALA A 27 12.54 22.65 -39.60
CA ALA A 27 12.29 21.23 -39.49
C ALA A 27 13.46 20.43 -38.88
N ALA A 28 14.67 21.03 -38.82
CA ALA A 28 15.89 20.35 -38.34
C ALA A 28 16.08 20.40 -36.81
N CYS A 29 15.27 21.13 -36.06
CA CYS A 29 15.42 21.29 -34.62
C CYS A 29 14.42 20.44 -33.76
N SER A 30 13.90 19.33 -34.27
CA SER A 30 13.32 18.36 -33.37
C SER A 30 14.46 17.47 -32.85
N GLU A 31 14.90 17.74 -31.64
CA GLU A 31 15.89 16.93 -30.94
C GLU A 31 15.33 15.49 -30.87
N ARG A 32 15.89 14.61 -31.73
CA ARG A 32 15.45 13.21 -31.76
C ARG A 32 15.86 12.57 -30.45
N LYS A 33 14.89 12.01 -29.74
CA LYS A 33 15.12 11.19 -28.54
C LYS A 33 16.17 10.12 -28.89
N PRO A 34 17.26 10.00 -28.12
CA PRO A 34 18.25 8.94 -28.30
C PRO A 34 17.63 7.55 -28.24
N SER A 35 18.16 6.58 -28.96
CA SER A 35 17.62 5.23 -29.06
C SER A 35 17.76 4.41 -27.78
N ASP A 36 18.66 4.83 -26.91
CA ASP A 36 18.90 4.24 -25.57
C ASP A 36 18.07 4.87 -24.46
N VAL A 37 17.18 5.81 -24.82
CA VAL A 37 16.25 6.45 -23.89
C VAL A 37 14.88 5.76 -23.95
N LEU A 38 14.44 5.23 -22.84
CA LEU A 38 13.16 4.53 -22.71
C LEU A 38 11.97 5.48 -22.95
N GLU A 39 10.89 4.93 -23.52
CA GLU A 39 9.63 5.66 -23.62
C GLU A 39 9.03 5.94 -22.23
N PRO A 40 8.28 7.06 -22.04
CA PRO A 40 7.77 7.46 -20.73
C PRO A 40 7.04 6.35 -20.00
N SER A 41 6.16 5.61 -20.67
CA SER A 41 5.41 4.50 -20.10
C SER A 41 6.29 3.31 -19.72
N LYS A 42 7.35 3.07 -20.49
CA LYS A 42 8.33 2.02 -20.20
C LYS A 42 9.19 2.40 -19.01
N LEU A 43 9.65 3.66 -18.96
CA LEU A 43 10.42 4.19 -17.83
C LEU A 43 9.59 4.16 -16.54
N GLU A 44 8.31 4.55 -16.58
CA GLU A 44 7.39 4.46 -15.44
C GLU A 44 7.29 3.02 -14.92
N ALA A 45 7.13 2.04 -15.83
CA ALA A 45 7.02 0.64 -15.45
C ALA A 45 8.30 0.09 -14.81
N VAL A 46 9.47 0.49 -15.33
CA VAL A 46 10.78 0.12 -14.76
C VAL A 46 10.96 0.77 -13.39
N LEU A 47 10.66 2.05 -13.25
CA LEU A 47 10.77 2.79 -12.00
C LEU A 47 9.84 2.23 -10.92
N TYR A 48 8.65 1.77 -11.28
CA TYR A 48 7.74 1.12 -10.35
C TYR A 48 8.40 -0.10 -9.67
N ASP A 49 8.89 -1.06 -10.46
CA ASP A 49 9.55 -2.25 -9.92
C ASP A 49 10.90 -1.91 -9.26
N TYR A 50 11.63 -0.92 -9.77
CA TYR A 50 12.89 -0.45 -9.19
C TYR A 50 12.67 0.09 -7.77
N HIS A 51 11.66 0.93 -7.55
CA HIS A 51 11.34 1.45 -6.22
C HIS A 51 10.80 0.39 -5.26
N LEU A 52 10.05 -0.60 -5.75
CA LEU A 52 9.65 -1.76 -4.94
C LEU A 52 10.87 -2.55 -4.47
N VAL A 53 11.78 -2.87 -5.38
CA VAL A 53 13.04 -3.57 -5.06
C VAL A 53 13.89 -2.74 -4.08
N GLN A 54 14.00 -1.44 -4.30
CA GLN A 54 14.73 -0.54 -3.42
C GLN A 54 14.15 -0.56 -1.99
N SER A 55 12.83 -0.59 -1.86
CA SER A 55 12.17 -0.71 -0.55
C SER A 55 12.50 -2.05 0.11
N ILE A 56 12.42 -3.17 -0.64
CA ILE A 56 12.78 -4.51 -0.14
C ILE A 56 14.23 -4.54 0.35
N ILE A 57 15.16 -3.97 -0.42
CA ILE A 57 16.58 -3.93 -0.06
C ILE A 57 16.82 -3.08 1.20
N ASN A 58 16.10 -1.95 1.35
CA ASN A 58 16.22 -1.10 2.53
C ASN A 58 15.77 -1.82 3.81
N ASP A 59 14.77 -2.70 3.70
CA ASP A 59 14.25 -3.49 4.82
C ASP A 59 15.02 -4.80 5.04
N MET A 60 15.99 -5.11 4.14
CA MET A 60 16.73 -6.37 4.16
C MET A 60 17.80 -6.38 5.27
N PRO A 61 17.93 -7.51 6.02
CA PRO A 61 19.01 -7.68 7.00
C PRO A 61 20.38 -7.47 6.38
N SER A 62 21.30 -6.90 7.16
CA SER A 62 22.67 -6.64 6.69
C SER A 62 23.39 -7.88 6.16
N SER A 63 23.09 -9.06 6.73
CA SER A 63 23.62 -10.35 6.30
C SER A 63 23.16 -10.79 4.90
N GLU A 64 22.09 -10.20 4.37
CA GLU A 64 21.51 -10.56 3.06
C GLU A 64 21.72 -9.48 2.00
N ARG A 65 22.27 -8.32 2.37
CA ARG A 65 22.50 -7.20 1.43
C ARG A 65 23.39 -7.52 0.23
N TYR A 66 24.18 -8.59 0.31
CA TYR A 66 24.94 -9.07 -0.84
C TYR A 66 24.07 -9.54 -2.01
N LYS A 67 22.77 -9.81 -1.75
CA LYS A 67 21.79 -10.22 -2.78
C LYS A 67 21.20 -9.05 -3.57
N LYS A 68 21.49 -7.79 -3.19
CA LYS A 68 20.85 -6.60 -3.78
C LYS A 68 20.95 -6.56 -5.31
N ASP A 69 22.12 -6.94 -5.84
CA ASP A 69 22.38 -6.89 -7.28
C ASP A 69 21.45 -7.86 -8.03
N LEU A 70 21.16 -9.05 -7.46
CA LEU A 70 20.23 -10.02 -8.04
C LEU A 70 18.80 -9.47 -8.16
N PHE A 71 18.37 -8.64 -7.21
CA PHE A 71 17.04 -8.02 -7.26
C PHE A 71 16.95 -6.95 -8.36
N PHE A 72 17.99 -6.14 -8.54
CA PHE A 72 18.03 -5.17 -9.62
C PHE A 72 18.16 -5.86 -10.99
N ASP A 73 19.00 -6.89 -11.12
CA ASP A 73 19.09 -7.70 -12.32
C ASP A 73 17.74 -8.29 -12.72
N TYR A 74 16.97 -8.80 -11.73
CA TYR A 74 15.61 -9.27 -11.98
C TYR A 74 14.69 -8.18 -12.57
N VAL A 75 14.79 -6.92 -12.11
CA VAL A 75 14.01 -5.80 -12.66
C VAL A 75 14.40 -5.54 -14.10
N TYR A 76 15.69 -5.51 -14.40
CA TYR A 76 16.19 -5.27 -15.75
C TYR A 76 15.76 -6.40 -16.70
N ASP A 77 15.90 -7.64 -16.29
CA ASP A 77 15.49 -8.81 -17.08
C ASP A 77 13.97 -8.84 -17.32
N LYS A 78 13.18 -8.57 -16.29
CA LYS A 78 11.70 -8.50 -16.37
C LYS A 78 11.26 -7.50 -17.43
N HIS A 79 11.89 -6.34 -17.43
CA HIS A 79 11.55 -5.26 -18.35
C HIS A 79 12.33 -5.33 -19.67
N LYS A 80 13.28 -6.26 -19.85
CA LYS A 80 14.16 -6.37 -21.02
C LYS A 80 14.85 -5.03 -21.31
N VAL A 81 15.43 -4.44 -20.29
CA VAL A 81 16.20 -3.21 -20.32
C VAL A 81 17.53 -3.43 -19.61
N THR A 82 18.50 -2.61 -19.95
CA THR A 82 19.80 -2.58 -19.27
C THR A 82 19.83 -1.46 -18.22
N GLN A 83 20.71 -1.56 -17.25
CA GLN A 83 20.99 -0.46 -16.33
C GLN A 83 21.39 0.81 -17.08
N ALA A 84 22.21 0.67 -18.13
CA ALA A 84 22.66 1.81 -18.93
C ALA A 84 21.51 2.55 -19.63
N GLU A 85 20.49 1.84 -20.12
CA GLU A 85 19.29 2.45 -20.70
C GLU A 85 18.46 3.17 -19.65
N LEU A 86 18.33 2.61 -18.44
CA LEU A 86 17.66 3.29 -17.32
C LEU A 86 18.40 4.57 -16.96
N ASP A 87 19.73 4.51 -16.77
CA ASP A 87 20.56 5.66 -16.41
C ASP A 87 20.51 6.75 -17.49
N SER A 88 20.65 6.38 -18.77
CA SER A 88 20.51 7.29 -19.92
C SER A 88 19.14 7.96 -19.94
N SER A 89 18.09 7.21 -19.66
CA SER A 89 16.72 7.72 -19.61
C SER A 89 16.54 8.74 -18.50
N LEU A 90 17.03 8.46 -17.30
CA LEU A 90 16.96 9.39 -16.17
C LEU A 90 17.72 10.68 -16.45
N VAL A 91 18.92 10.58 -17.04
CA VAL A 91 19.72 11.76 -17.44
C VAL A 91 19.02 12.57 -18.54
N TYR A 92 18.39 11.89 -19.50
CA TYR A 92 17.62 12.56 -20.55
C TYR A 92 16.43 13.32 -19.96
N TYR A 93 15.53 12.63 -19.22
CA TYR A 93 14.33 13.26 -18.68
C TYR A 93 14.60 14.29 -17.59
N ALA A 94 15.77 14.25 -16.92
CA ALA A 94 16.19 15.32 -16.01
C ALA A 94 16.34 16.68 -16.72
N ARG A 95 16.55 16.70 -18.04
CA ARG A 95 16.58 17.92 -18.86
C ARG A 95 15.20 18.40 -19.29
N TYR A 96 14.17 17.57 -19.11
CA TYR A 96 12.76 17.83 -19.45
C TYR A 96 11.87 17.69 -18.20
N PRO A 97 11.91 18.67 -17.25
CA PRO A 97 11.27 18.53 -15.93
C PRO A 97 9.76 18.29 -16.01
N LYS A 98 9.11 18.80 -17.06
CA LYS A 98 7.67 18.59 -17.24
C LYS A 98 7.36 17.11 -17.53
N GLU A 99 8.07 16.51 -18.50
CA GLU A 99 7.88 15.10 -18.86
C GLU A 99 8.25 14.18 -17.68
N LEU A 100 9.36 14.48 -16.99
CA LEU A 100 9.75 13.74 -15.80
C LEU A 100 8.67 13.81 -14.70
N SER A 101 8.10 14.99 -14.48
CA SER A 101 7.00 15.16 -13.51
C SER A 101 5.77 14.36 -13.88
N GLU A 102 5.42 14.30 -15.16
CA GLU A 102 4.29 13.50 -15.66
C GLU A 102 4.55 11.99 -15.44
N ILE A 103 5.77 11.50 -15.66
CA ILE A 103 6.16 10.11 -15.39
C ILE A 103 6.02 9.78 -13.90
N TYR A 104 6.54 10.64 -13.01
CA TYR A 104 6.44 10.42 -11.57
C TYR A 104 5.01 10.59 -11.03
N ALA A 105 4.20 11.45 -11.64
CA ALA A 105 2.78 11.58 -11.30
C ALA A 105 2.02 10.27 -11.61
N SER A 106 2.23 9.71 -12.82
CA SER A 106 1.65 8.42 -13.22
C SER A 106 2.11 7.28 -12.31
N LEU A 107 3.40 7.24 -11.97
CA LEU A 107 3.97 6.28 -11.03
C LEU A 107 3.31 6.37 -9.65
N SER A 108 3.16 7.58 -9.12
CA SER A 108 2.54 7.82 -7.81
C SER A 108 1.07 7.38 -7.78
N GLU A 109 0.31 7.69 -8.84
CA GLU A 109 -1.07 7.22 -8.97
C GLU A 109 -1.17 5.69 -9.04
N ARG A 110 -0.24 5.05 -9.73
CA ARG A 110 -0.20 3.58 -9.80
C ARG A 110 0.07 2.98 -8.43
N ILE A 111 1.09 3.48 -7.71
CA ILE A 111 1.41 3.04 -6.35
C ILE A 111 0.20 3.24 -5.43
N ALA A 112 -0.47 4.40 -5.48
CA ALA A 112 -1.65 4.66 -4.67
C ALA A 112 -2.80 3.68 -4.96
N ARG A 113 -3.06 3.38 -6.24
CA ARG A 113 -4.08 2.37 -6.63
C ARG A 113 -3.71 0.97 -6.15
N ASP A 114 -2.44 0.60 -6.17
CA ASP A 114 -2.00 -0.72 -5.72
C ASP A 114 -2.06 -0.84 -4.20
N ILE A 115 -1.72 0.23 -3.46
CA ILE A 115 -1.93 0.31 -2.01
C ILE A 115 -3.42 0.15 -1.69
N GLN A 116 -4.30 0.91 -2.34
CA GLN A 116 -5.74 0.80 -2.12
C GLN A 116 -6.25 -0.61 -2.43
N ARG A 117 -5.80 -1.23 -3.51
CA ARG A 117 -6.18 -2.60 -3.87
C ARG A 117 -5.70 -3.62 -2.83
N ILE A 118 -4.49 -3.44 -2.28
CA ILE A 118 -3.96 -4.28 -1.21
C ILE A 118 -4.78 -4.07 0.07
N GLU A 119 -5.03 -2.82 0.46
CA GLU A 119 -5.87 -2.50 1.62
C GLU A 119 -7.28 -3.07 1.49
N GLU A 120 -7.89 -2.98 0.31
CA GLU A 120 -9.18 -3.59 0.01
C GLU A 120 -9.13 -5.13 -0.02
N SER A 121 -8.01 -5.73 -0.44
CA SER A 121 -7.81 -7.18 -0.49
C SER A 121 -7.35 -7.77 0.83
N GLU A 122 -6.58 -7.03 1.63
CA GLU A 122 -6.16 -7.40 2.98
C GLU A 122 -7.26 -7.18 4.03
N MET A 123 -8.31 -6.46 3.67
CA MET A 123 -9.62 -6.61 4.24
C MET A 123 -10.44 -7.53 3.32
N PRO A 124 -10.28 -8.85 3.36
CA PRO A 124 -11.40 -9.65 2.93
C PRO A 124 -12.51 -9.21 3.91
N GLU A 125 -13.43 -8.38 3.46
CA GLU A 125 -14.80 -8.51 3.93
C GLU A 125 -15.17 -9.95 3.58
N VAL A 126 -14.70 -10.88 4.38
CA VAL A 126 -15.37 -12.15 4.49
C VAL A 126 -16.74 -11.73 5.01
N LYS A 127 -17.68 -11.50 4.09
CA LYS A 127 -19.11 -11.53 4.36
C LYS A 127 -19.37 -12.91 4.88
N ARG A 128 -18.97 -13.12 6.12
CA ARG A 128 -19.39 -14.30 6.86
C ARG A 128 -20.82 -14.03 7.24
N GLU A 129 -21.66 -14.97 6.94
CA GLU A 129 -22.97 -15.08 7.58
C GLU A 129 -22.76 -14.80 9.07
N PRO A 130 -23.57 -13.94 9.69
CA PRO A 130 -23.47 -13.69 11.12
C PRO A 130 -23.38 -15.03 11.82
N ILE A 131 -22.38 -15.22 12.69
CA ILE A 131 -22.27 -16.45 13.45
C ILE A 131 -23.38 -16.40 14.47
N SER A 132 -24.52 -16.98 14.10
CA SER A 132 -25.71 -17.08 14.97
C SER A 132 -25.47 -18.17 15.97
N VAL A 133 -24.63 -17.89 16.97
CA VAL A 133 -24.36 -18.79 18.08
C VAL A 133 -25.06 -18.25 19.34
N SER A 134 -26.09 -18.95 19.81
CA SER A 134 -26.76 -18.67 21.06
C SER A 134 -25.98 -19.26 22.23
N GLY A 135 -26.00 -18.59 23.37
CA GLY A 135 -25.35 -19.05 24.60
C GLY A 135 -24.88 -17.87 25.45
N ASP A 136 -24.76 -18.09 26.75
CA ASP A 136 -24.33 -17.06 27.71
C ASP A 136 -22.86 -16.70 27.59
N SER A 137 -22.03 -17.62 27.08
CA SER A 137 -20.62 -17.40 26.83
C SER A 137 -20.23 -18.17 25.55
N VAL A 138 -19.81 -17.44 24.53
CA VAL A 138 -19.54 -18.00 23.20
C VAL A 138 -18.21 -17.46 22.65
N ASP A 139 -17.37 -18.37 22.14
CA ASP A 139 -16.17 -17.99 21.37
C ASP A 139 -16.58 -17.70 19.93
N LEU A 140 -16.47 -16.46 19.52
CA LEU A 140 -16.79 -15.96 18.19
C LEU A 140 -15.58 -16.03 17.25
N TRP A 141 -14.42 -16.52 17.73
CA TRP A 141 -13.23 -16.61 16.91
C TRP A 141 -13.37 -17.64 15.80
N TYR A 142 -13.14 -17.21 14.59
CA TYR A 142 -13.38 -18.03 13.39
C TYR A 142 -12.16 -18.15 12.47
N ASP A 143 -11.09 -17.38 12.73
CA ASP A 143 -9.91 -17.33 11.89
C ASP A 143 -8.82 -18.30 12.39
N ALA A 144 -7.63 -18.21 11.80
CA ALA A 144 -6.50 -19.07 12.12
C ALA A 144 -6.17 -19.02 13.63
N ARG A 145 -5.78 -20.17 14.19
CA ARG A 145 -5.33 -20.27 15.59
C ARG A 145 -3.87 -19.85 15.78
N VAL A 146 -3.16 -19.54 14.69
CA VAL A 146 -1.82 -18.95 14.68
C VAL A 146 -1.79 -17.86 13.63
N ILE A 147 -1.46 -16.65 14.03
CA ILE A 147 -1.31 -15.50 13.16
C ILE A 147 0.13 -15.05 13.27
N GLN A 148 0.82 -14.95 12.14
CA GLN A 148 2.18 -14.44 12.08
C GLN A 148 2.18 -13.01 11.58
N LEU A 149 2.79 -12.12 12.37
CA LEU A 149 3.11 -10.77 11.94
C LEU A 149 4.63 -10.63 11.78
N MET A 150 5.04 -9.93 10.73
CA MET A 150 6.44 -9.62 10.46
C MET A 150 6.58 -8.10 10.34
N SER A 151 7.73 -7.54 10.66
CA SER A 151 7.97 -6.10 10.55
C SER A 151 8.03 -5.57 9.11
N SER A 152 7.69 -6.39 8.12
CA SER A 152 7.50 -5.98 6.73
C SER A 152 6.18 -5.23 6.55
N PRO A 153 6.12 -4.18 5.73
CA PRO A 153 4.90 -3.38 5.52
C PRO A 153 3.66 -4.20 5.13
N LEU A 154 3.84 -5.29 4.39
CA LEU A 154 2.74 -6.14 3.89
C LEU A 154 2.25 -7.17 4.91
N SER A 155 2.98 -7.44 5.98
CA SER A 155 2.65 -8.48 6.96
C SER A 155 2.76 -8.01 8.41
N SER A 156 2.86 -6.71 8.64
CA SER A 156 2.94 -6.11 9.97
C SER A 156 1.57 -5.88 10.63
N ARG A 157 0.48 -6.15 9.93
CA ARG A 157 -0.89 -5.86 10.37
C ARG A 157 -1.78 -7.08 10.23
N TYR A 158 -2.70 -7.19 11.17
CA TYR A 158 -3.82 -8.13 11.11
C TYR A 158 -5.06 -7.41 11.61
N ALA A 159 -6.20 -7.64 10.98
CA ALA A 159 -7.47 -7.10 11.42
C ALA A 159 -8.61 -8.08 11.13
N PHE A 160 -9.64 -8.03 11.97
CA PHE A 160 -10.87 -8.77 11.75
C PHE A 160 -12.09 -7.88 12.03
N THR A 161 -13.21 -8.22 11.41
CA THR A 161 -14.50 -7.58 11.68
C THR A 161 -15.57 -8.65 11.76
N ILE A 162 -16.35 -8.61 12.85
CA ILE A 162 -17.52 -9.48 13.05
C ILE A 162 -18.74 -8.58 13.09
N PRO A 163 -19.68 -8.72 12.15
CA PRO A 163 -20.97 -8.07 12.24
C PRO A 163 -21.76 -8.65 13.41
N ALA A 164 -22.42 -7.81 14.18
CA ALA A 164 -23.29 -8.28 15.26
C ALA A 164 -24.60 -8.83 14.68
N ASP A 165 -25.11 -9.88 15.31
CA ASP A 165 -26.40 -10.48 15.04
C ASP A 165 -27.39 -10.28 16.20
N THR A 166 -28.53 -10.91 16.14
CA THR A 166 -29.59 -10.84 17.15
C THR A 166 -29.22 -11.45 18.52
N ASN A 167 -28.10 -12.17 18.61
CA ASN A 167 -27.59 -12.76 19.85
C ASN A 167 -26.74 -11.77 20.67
N PHE A 168 -26.40 -10.59 20.11
CA PHE A 168 -25.75 -9.53 20.88
C PHE A 168 -26.81 -8.74 21.67
N LYS A 169 -26.56 -8.60 22.97
CA LYS A 169 -27.45 -7.92 23.91
C LYS A 169 -26.76 -6.72 24.54
N SER A 170 -27.55 -5.76 24.98
CA SER A 170 -27.04 -4.67 25.81
C SER A 170 -26.45 -5.24 27.12
N GLY A 171 -25.29 -4.71 27.49
CA GLY A 171 -24.53 -5.17 28.64
C GLY A 171 -23.61 -6.35 28.37
N ASP A 172 -23.48 -6.79 27.12
CA ASP A 172 -22.54 -7.85 26.77
C ASP A 172 -21.09 -7.45 27.06
N HIS A 173 -20.33 -8.44 27.49
CA HIS A 173 -18.89 -8.32 27.70
C HIS A 173 -18.17 -9.01 26.54
N ILE A 174 -17.39 -8.24 25.81
CA ILE A 174 -16.58 -8.71 24.66
C ILE A 174 -15.13 -8.76 25.08
N GLU A 175 -14.50 -9.92 24.95
CA GLU A 175 -13.11 -10.15 25.31
C GLU A 175 -12.34 -10.70 24.09
N TRP A 176 -11.24 -10.07 23.74
CA TRP A 176 -10.28 -10.60 22.77
C TRP A 176 -8.96 -10.89 23.47
N GLY A 177 -8.50 -12.13 23.36
CA GLY A 177 -7.27 -12.55 24.03
C GLY A 177 -6.55 -13.65 23.29
N GLY A 178 -5.41 -14.03 23.82
CA GLY A 178 -4.51 -15.04 23.32
C GLY A 178 -3.11 -14.88 23.90
N GLU A 179 -2.13 -15.51 23.28
CA GLU A 179 -0.71 -15.37 23.60
C GLU A 179 0.02 -14.74 22.43
N ALA A 180 0.90 -13.78 22.68
CA ALA A 180 1.80 -13.21 21.69
C ALA A 180 3.23 -13.62 22.02
N ILE A 181 3.91 -14.25 21.05
CA ILE A 181 5.30 -14.69 21.14
C ILE A 181 6.12 -13.77 20.24
N LEU A 182 6.87 -12.84 20.84
CA LEU A 182 7.75 -11.94 20.13
C LEU A 182 9.08 -12.65 19.88
N LEU A 183 9.39 -12.90 18.61
CA LEU A 183 10.62 -13.57 18.16
C LEU A 183 11.68 -12.52 17.80
N ASN A 184 12.95 -12.81 18.12
CA ASN A 184 14.09 -11.97 17.77
C ASN A 184 14.03 -10.52 18.33
N THR A 185 13.60 -10.36 19.58
CA THR A 185 13.68 -9.08 20.27
C THR A 185 15.15 -8.75 20.60
N VAL A 186 15.79 -7.93 19.76
CA VAL A 186 17.06 -7.29 20.10
C VAL A 186 16.80 -6.18 21.12
N SER A 187 17.74 -5.91 22.00
CA SER A 187 17.68 -5.19 23.27
C SER A 187 17.13 -3.74 23.28
N ASP A 188 16.58 -3.22 22.20
CA ASP A 188 15.94 -1.89 22.20
C ASP A 188 14.40 -2.04 22.22
N SER A 189 13.89 -2.50 23.35
CA SER A 189 12.49 -2.86 23.57
C SER A 189 11.50 -1.70 23.40
N LEU A 190 11.94 -0.44 23.47
CA LEU A 190 11.04 0.71 23.36
C LEU A 190 10.69 1.08 21.92
N ARG A 191 11.42 0.54 20.93
CA ARG A 191 11.19 0.81 19.50
C ARG A 191 10.37 -0.26 18.80
N ASN A 192 10.23 -1.43 19.41
CA ASN A 192 9.55 -2.59 18.87
C ASN A 192 8.40 -2.96 19.77
N TYR A 193 7.19 -2.96 19.25
CA TYR A 193 6.01 -3.32 20.02
C TYR A 193 4.91 -3.91 19.15
N LEU A 194 4.09 -4.75 19.76
CA LEU A 194 2.81 -5.16 19.22
C LEU A 194 1.72 -4.26 19.80
N TYR A 195 1.03 -3.52 18.96
CA TYR A 195 -0.18 -2.77 19.32
C TYR A 195 -1.39 -3.63 19.02
N LEU A 196 -2.30 -3.72 19.99
CA LEU A 196 -3.56 -4.45 19.88
C LEU A 196 -4.71 -3.51 20.22
N SER A 197 -5.79 -3.58 19.46
CA SER A 197 -7.00 -2.78 19.68
C SER A 197 -8.25 -3.60 19.43
N LEU A 198 -9.21 -3.53 20.35
CA LEU A 198 -10.55 -4.08 20.23
C LEU A 198 -11.55 -2.93 20.23
N THR A 199 -12.38 -2.84 19.20
CA THR A 199 -13.39 -1.80 19.02
C THR A 199 -14.76 -2.42 18.91
N VAL A 200 -15.71 -1.96 19.73
CA VAL A 200 -17.13 -2.28 19.60
C VAL A 200 -17.85 -1.06 19.06
N ALA A 201 -18.48 -1.20 17.90
CA ALA A 201 -19.26 -0.15 17.25
C ALA A 201 -20.75 -0.40 17.44
N TYR A 202 -21.51 0.66 17.69
CA TYR A 202 -22.94 0.63 17.99
C TYR A 202 -23.78 1.19 16.82
N ALA A 203 -25.08 0.92 16.85
CA ALA A 203 -26.01 1.35 15.80
C ALA A 203 -26.17 2.87 15.67
N ASN A 204 -25.81 3.63 16.70
CA ASN A 204 -25.76 5.10 16.70
C ASN A 204 -24.41 5.67 16.26
N ASP A 205 -23.54 4.84 15.68
CA ASP A 205 -22.17 5.15 15.24
C ASP A 205 -21.19 5.55 16.38
N SER A 206 -21.58 5.41 17.65
CA SER A 206 -20.63 5.49 18.76
C SER A 206 -19.74 4.25 18.81
N VAL A 207 -18.58 4.37 19.44
CA VAL A 207 -17.62 3.27 19.59
C VAL A 207 -17.06 3.22 21.01
N GLN A 208 -16.78 2.01 21.49
CA GLN A 208 -15.94 1.77 22.66
C GLN A 208 -14.69 1.04 22.23
N VAL A 209 -13.54 1.44 22.79
CA VAL A 209 -12.22 0.91 22.40
C VAL A 209 -11.45 0.49 23.64
N ALA A 210 -10.86 -0.70 23.56
CA ALA A 210 -9.81 -1.15 24.47
C ALA A 210 -8.54 -1.40 23.64
N ASP A 211 -7.40 -0.93 24.11
CA ASP A 211 -6.14 -1.12 23.43
C ASP A 211 -4.98 -1.38 24.40
N THR A 212 -3.90 -1.95 23.88
CA THR A 212 -2.69 -2.22 24.66
C THR A 212 -1.44 -2.28 23.78
N LEU A 213 -0.29 -2.07 24.42
CA LEU A 213 1.03 -2.23 23.82
C LEU A 213 1.78 -3.36 24.51
N MET A 214 2.32 -4.30 23.73
CA MET A 214 3.17 -5.37 24.23
C MET A 214 4.60 -5.18 23.75
N TYR A 215 5.53 -5.17 24.67
CA TYR A 215 6.96 -5.06 24.42
C TYR A 215 7.73 -6.37 24.64
N ALA A 216 7.04 -7.39 25.18
CA ALA A 216 7.59 -8.71 25.44
C ALA A 216 6.52 -9.77 25.18
N SER A 217 6.97 -11.01 25.00
CA SER A 217 6.06 -12.17 24.88
C SER A 217 5.20 -12.33 26.14
N GLY A 218 3.97 -12.74 25.95
CA GLY A 218 3.01 -12.98 27.05
C GLY A 218 1.58 -13.05 26.57
N ASN A 219 0.67 -13.24 27.50
CA ASN A 219 -0.76 -13.22 27.22
C ASN A 219 -1.26 -11.79 27.05
N TYR A 220 -2.13 -11.60 26.07
CA TYR A 220 -2.88 -10.36 25.89
C TYR A 220 -4.37 -10.60 26.18
N HIS A 221 -4.99 -9.58 26.73
CA HIS A 221 -6.40 -9.58 27.02
C HIS A 221 -6.95 -8.17 26.92
N LEU A 222 -7.84 -7.95 25.97
CA LEU A 222 -8.59 -6.71 25.80
C LEU A 222 -10.05 -7.00 26.07
N SER A 223 -10.73 -6.10 26.79
CA SER A 223 -12.13 -6.28 27.07
C SER A 223 -12.90 -4.97 26.95
N VAL A 224 -14.10 -5.06 26.43
CA VAL A 224 -15.09 -4.00 26.36
C VAL A 224 -16.34 -4.51 26.99
N VAL A 225 -16.84 -3.80 28.02
CA VAL A 225 -18.15 -4.05 28.61
C VAL A 225 -19.13 -3.05 28.02
N ASP A 226 -20.18 -3.54 27.37
CA ASP A 226 -21.19 -2.65 26.83
C ASP A 226 -21.93 -1.96 27.98
N THR A 227 -21.76 -0.66 28.09
CA THR A 227 -22.43 0.21 29.06
C THR A 227 -23.54 1.04 28.42
N THR A 228 -23.87 0.75 27.18
CA THR A 228 -24.87 1.46 26.39
C THR A 228 -26.15 0.62 26.30
N ASP A 229 -27.28 1.28 26.14
CA ASP A 229 -28.55 0.61 25.80
C ASP A 229 -28.73 0.52 24.27
N VAL A 230 -27.65 0.71 23.52
CA VAL A 230 -27.65 0.76 22.05
C VAL A 230 -27.19 -0.59 21.50
N GLN A 231 -27.87 -1.07 20.49
CA GLN A 231 -27.52 -2.32 19.82
C GLN A 231 -26.09 -2.28 19.27
N VAL A 232 -25.31 -3.34 19.48
CA VAL A 232 -24.00 -3.55 18.86
C VAL A 232 -24.19 -3.73 17.36
N LYS A 233 -23.38 -3.02 16.56
CA LYS A 233 -23.35 -3.08 15.08
C LYS A 233 -22.25 -4.00 14.59
N SER A 234 -21.07 -3.91 15.19
CA SER A 234 -19.91 -4.75 14.81
C SER A 234 -18.82 -4.71 15.87
N ILE A 235 -18.00 -5.75 15.87
CA ILE A 235 -16.78 -5.86 16.66
C ILE A 235 -15.61 -5.86 15.67
N LYS A 236 -14.57 -5.07 15.96
CA LYS A 236 -13.35 -5.02 15.17
C LYS A 236 -12.15 -5.25 16.07
N GLY A 237 -11.21 -6.08 15.63
CA GLY A 237 -9.92 -6.22 16.27
C GLY A 237 -8.81 -5.86 15.28
N ALA A 238 -7.76 -5.22 15.79
CA ALA A 238 -6.58 -4.91 15.00
C ALA A 238 -5.31 -5.22 15.80
N ALA A 239 -4.34 -5.82 15.13
CA ALA A 239 -2.98 -6.01 15.62
C ALA A 239 -2.00 -5.33 14.65
N TYR A 240 -1.04 -4.59 15.20
CA TYR A 240 0.00 -3.92 14.43
C TYR A 240 1.36 -4.13 15.08
N LEU A 241 2.26 -4.79 14.35
CA LEU A 241 3.65 -4.94 14.76
C LEU A 241 4.47 -3.76 14.25
N LYS A 242 4.94 -2.91 15.16
CA LYS A 242 5.94 -1.91 14.85
C LYS A 242 7.33 -2.47 15.16
N GLY A 243 8.19 -2.51 14.15
CA GLY A 243 9.57 -2.92 14.26
C GLY A 243 10.44 -2.09 13.31
N TYR A 244 11.65 -1.76 13.74
CA TYR A 244 12.63 -1.04 12.92
C TYR A 244 13.58 -1.98 12.18
N GLU A 245 13.58 -3.27 12.53
CA GLU A 245 14.43 -4.27 11.90
C GLU A 245 13.55 -5.34 11.23
N ALA A 246 13.92 -5.76 10.03
CA ALA A 246 13.20 -6.77 9.26
C ALA A 246 13.15 -8.16 9.92
N SER A 247 13.86 -8.37 11.02
CA SER A 247 13.91 -9.63 11.76
C SER A 247 12.85 -9.76 12.87
N HIS A 248 12.04 -8.71 13.13
CA HIS A 248 11.02 -8.79 14.16
C HIS A 248 9.81 -9.54 13.64
N ASN A 249 9.47 -10.62 14.35
CA ASN A 249 8.31 -11.43 14.07
C ASN A 249 7.51 -11.63 15.36
N VAL A 250 6.20 -11.69 15.23
CA VAL A 250 5.29 -12.06 16.31
C VAL A 250 4.42 -13.20 15.84
N LEU A 251 4.27 -14.20 16.69
CA LEU A 251 3.24 -15.21 16.55
C LEU A 251 2.16 -14.93 17.59
N MET A 252 0.94 -14.66 17.14
CA MET A 252 -0.23 -14.64 17.98
C MET A 252 -0.83 -16.05 17.96
N VAL A 253 -0.86 -16.73 19.08
CA VAL A 253 -1.30 -18.11 19.18
C VAL A 253 -2.54 -18.24 20.08
N HIS A 254 -3.38 -19.20 19.73
CA HIS A 254 -4.65 -19.48 20.42
C HIS A 254 -5.53 -18.24 20.63
N PRO A 255 -5.69 -17.37 19.61
CA PRO A 255 -6.58 -16.24 19.76
C PRO A 255 -8.01 -16.71 20.00
N TYR A 256 -8.71 -15.96 20.83
CA TYR A 256 -10.14 -16.17 21.11
C TYR A 256 -10.86 -14.82 21.15
N LEU A 257 -12.16 -14.83 20.86
CA LEU A 257 -13.04 -13.67 20.97
C LEU A 257 -14.32 -14.12 21.68
N LEU A 258 -14.40 -13.85 22.97
CA LEU A 258 -15.55 -14.27 23.78
C LEU A 258 -16.59 -13.16 23.83
N ARG A 259 -17.84 -13.53 23.59
CA ARG A 259 -19.02 -12.77 23.99
C ARG A 259 -19.61 -13.42 25.23
N LYS A 260 -19.82 -12.66 26.28
CA LYS A 260 -20.44 -13.09 27.51
C LYS A 260 -21.64 -12.20 27.81
N HIS A 261 -22.82 -12.79 28.02
CA HIS A 261 -23.98 -12.02 28.43
C HIS A 261 -23.84 -11.59 29.89
N LYS A 262 -24.36 -10.40 30.20
CA LYS A 262 -24.50 -9.98 31.59
C LYS A 262 -25.36 -11.00 32.35
N LYS A 263 -24.87 -11.53 33.46
CA LYS A 263 -25.70 -12.33 34.38
C LYS A 263 -26.61 -11.39 35.13
N ASP A 264 -27.91 -11.67 35.07
CA ASP A 264 -28.92 -11.00 35.87
C ASP A 264 -28.71 -11.21 37.39
#